data_bb862b0217ec45dc5980468f42f85dc1
#
_entry.id   bb862b0217ec45dc5980468f42f85dc1
#
_cell.length_a   1.000
_cell.length_b   1.000
_cell.length_c   1.000
_cell.angle_alpha   90.00
_cell.angle_beta   90.00
_cell.angle_gamma   90.00
#
_symmetry.space_group_name_H-M   'P 1'
#
loop_
_entity.id
_entity.type
_entity.pdbx_description
1 polymer ?
#
loop_
_entity_poly.entity_id
_entity_poly.type
_entity_poly.pdbx_seq_one_letter_code
_entity_poly.pdbx_strand_id
1 'polypeptide(L)'
;LLMRLPFGDSLVGMRFYTGLFVSAMALLAYFFLKGKMPSWIVFLGEFAAISLCWIPTTSLYNYLTFFLFLCGTVLLYRGLIWQNRKWMAFAGVCLGASVLTRLPNIVECALIIAVFYYGILKKKKAAEIWKDVAACVIGFVAAFFVGFLAISLQFRFDAYPKMLVGLAGYSGTDETYSSLSMIASVVSAYVEAFKWVLILGIAALLGTVLFFLFPGKFEKGKMVLYLCMLPVLLFLWGRGMFNLQYAFYWSVFEWCMVLLYVAIGLCIWTLADPLVFRRDKLLSLMVLLVILITPIGSNNETYPNMNNLFLVAPVTFWMGYRLLLK
;
A
#
# COMPACT_ATOMS: atom_id res chain seq x y z
N LEU A 1 11.95 -5.39 -21.13
CA LEU A 1 11.56 -6.79 -20.92
C LEU A 1 10.12 -7.02 -21.34
N LEU A 2 9.16 -6.20 -20.89
CA LEU A 2 7.72 -6.32 -21.23
C LEU A 2 7.47 -6.22 -22.75
N MET A 3 8.20 -5.35 -23.46
CA MET A 3 8.12 -5.23 -24.92
C MET A 3 8.55 -6.48 -25.69
N ARG A 4 9.28 -7.41 -25.05
CA ARG A 4 9.69 -8.69 -25.66
C ARG A 4 8.68 -9.82 -25.43
N LEU A 5 7.63 -9.56 -24.64
CA LEU A 5 6.55 -10.51 -24.43
C LEU A 5 5.58 -10.49 -25.63
N PRO A 6 4.83 -11.57 -25.90
CA PRO A 6 3.84 -11.59 -26.96
C PRO A 6 2.91 -10.40 -26.87
N PHE A 7 2.76 -9.66 -27.97
CA PHE A 7 1.93 -8.43 -28.05
C PHE A 7 2.38 -7.28 -27.12
N GLY A 8 3.56 -7.37 -26.48
CA GLY A 8 4.03 -6.38 -25.50
C GLY A 8 4.41 -5.03 -26.11
N ASP A 9 4.57 -4.94 -27.43
CA ASP A 9 4.80 -3.74 -28.23
C ASP A 9 3.48 -3.01 -28.61
N SER A 10 2.32 -3.67 -28.40
CA SER A 10 1.02 -3.11 -28.70
C SER A 10 0.36 -2.49 -27.44
N LEU A 11 -0.47 -1.46 -27.66
CA LEU A 11 -1.24 -0.82 -26.59
C LEU A 11 -2.18 -1.82 -25.89
N VAL A 12 -2.78 -2.72 -26.65
CA VAL A 12 -3.67 -3.77 -26.13
C VAL A 12 -2.91 -4.76 -25.27
N GLY A 13 -1.73 -5.20 -25.72
CA GLY A 13 -0.87 -6.11 -24.95
C GLY A 13 -0.39 -5.47 -23.65
N MET A 14 0.01 -4.19 -23.68
CA MET A 14 0.39 -3.46 -22.47
C MET A 14 -0.76 -3.35 -21.46
N ARG A 15 -1.98 -3.09 -21.92
CA ARG A 15 -3.19 -3.08 -21.07
C ARG A 15 -3.47 -4.47 -20.47
N PHE A 16 -3.33 -5.51 -21.28
CA PHE A 16 -3.48 -6.90 -20.82
C PHE A 16 -2.49 -7.23 -19.69
N TYR A 17 -1.21 -6.91 -19.85
CA TYR A 17 -0.20 -7.13 -18.80
C TYR A 17 -0.44 -6.29 -17.55
N THR A 18 -0.93 -5.07 -17.69
CA THR A 18 -1.33 -4.25 -16.53
C THR A 18 -2.46 -4.93 -15.76
N GLY A 19 -3.51 -5.38 -16.46
CA GLY A 19 -4.61 -6.13 -15.85
C GLY A 19 -4.14 -7.41 -15.19
N LEU A 20 -3.16 -8.11 -15.77
CA LEU A 20 -2.57 -9.30 -15.19
C LEU A 20 -1.86 -9.01 -13.85
N PHE A 21 -1.06 -7.94 -13.77
CA PHE A 21 -0.42 -7.52 -12.52
C PHE A 21 -1.43 -7.13 -11.45
N VAL A 22 -2.44 -6.33 -11.80
CA VAL A 22 -3.52 -5.93 -10.88
C VAL A 22 -4.25 -7.18 -10.35
N SER A 23 -4.61 -8.11 -11.24
CA SER A 23 -5.26 -9.36 -10.85
C SER A 23 -4.37 -10.23 -9.96
N ALA A 24 -3.07 -10.30 -10.29
CA ALA A 24 -2.11 -11.07 -9.48
C ALA A 24 -1.95 -10.48 -8.08
N MET A 25 -1.92 -9.15 -7.94
CA MET A 25 -1.87 -8.47 -6.63
C MET A 25 -3.13 -8.77 -5.81
N ALA A 26 -4.31 -8.62 -6.40
CA ALA A 26 -5.58 -8.91 -5.74
C ALA A 26 -5.67 -10.38 -5.29
N LEU A 27 -5.33 -11.32 -6.16
CA LEU A 27 -5.33 -12.75 -5.83
C LEU A 27 -4.31 -13.09 -4.74
N LEU A 28 -3.10 -12.55 -4.81
CA LEU A 28 -2.07 -12.76 -3.80
C LEU A 28 -2.55 -12.26 -2.42
N ALA A 29 -3.08 -11.06 -2.35
CA ALA A 29 -3.59 -10.49 -1.11
C ALA A 29 -4.82 -11.27 -0.60
N TYR A 30 -5.77 -11.61 -1.48
CA TYR A 30 -6.92 -12.44 -1.13
C TYR A 30 -6.51 -13.79 -0.51
N PHE A 31 -5.65 -14.56 -1.19
CA PHE A 31 -5.20 -15.85 -0.68
C PHE A 31 -4.34 -15.75 0.58
N PHE A 32 -3.64 -14.64 0.75
CA PHE A 32 -2.89 -14.37 1.97
C PHE A 32 -3.80 -14.06 3.16
N LEU A 33 -4.89 -13.32 2.94
CA LEU A 33 -5.76 -12.78 4.00
C LEU A 33 -6.94 -13.69 4.35
N LYS A 34 -7.48 -14.47 3.40
CA LYS A 34 -8.70 -15.31 3.60
C LYS A 34 -8.64 -16.27 4.80
N GLY A 35 -7.44 -16.66 5.22
CA GLY A 35 -7.26 -17.51 6.41
C GLY A 35 -7.09 -16.74 7.72
N LYS A 36 -7.11 -15.40 7.70
CA LYS A 36 -6.89 -14.52 8.85
C LYS A 36 -8.11 -13.71 9.21
N MET A 37 -9.00 -13.50 8.25
CA MET A 37 -10.23 -12.71 8.37
C MET A 37 -11.33 -13.31 7.48
N PRO A 38 -12.61 -12.97 7.70
CA PRO A 38 -13.73 -13.47 6.89
C PRO A 38 -13.53 -13.18 5.40
N SER A 39 -13.71 -14.22 4.56
CA SER A 39 -13.44 -14.12 3.12
C SER A 39 -14.25 -13.04 2.41
N TRP A 40 -15.47 -12.77 2.87
CA TRP A 40 -16.32 -11.73 2.30
C TRP A 40 -15.76 -10.31 2.56
N ILE A 41 -15.12 -10.07 3.72
CA ILE A 41 -14.46 -8.79 4.03
C ILE A 41 -13.23 -8.63 3.12
N VAL A 42 -12.44 -9.71 2.96
CA VAL A 42 -11.29 -9.68 2.04
C VAL A 42 -11.77 -9.37 0.64
N PHE A 43 -12.83 -10.03 0.17
CA PHE A 43 -13.39 -9.79 -1.17
C PHE A 43 -13.83 -8.34 -1.34
N LEU A 44 -14.56 -7.76 -0.39
CA LEU A 44 -14.98 -6.35 -0.44
C LEU A 44 -13.78 -5.40 -0.44
N GLY A 45 -12.76 -5.72 0.34
CA GLY A 45 -11.52 -4.93 0.37
C GLY A 45 -10.77 -4.97 -0.96
N GLU A 46 -10.65 -6.14 -1.58
CA GLU A 46 -10.04 -6.27 -2.91
C GLU A 46 -10.87 -5.59 -4.00
N PHE A 47 -12.20 -5.69 -3.90
CA PHE A 47 -13.10 -4.96 -4.80
C PHE A 47 -12.89 -3.45 -4.69
N ALA A 48 -12.78 -2.92 -3.47
CA ALA A 48 -12.47 -1.52 -3.24
C ALA A 48 -11.06 -1.14 -3.78
N ALA A 49 -10.05 -1.99 -3.54
CA ALA A 49 -8.70 -1.77 -4.05
C ALA A 49 -8.65 -1.70 -5.58
N ILE A 50 -9.35 -2.61 -6.28
CA ILE A 50 -9.45 -2.60 -7.74
C ILE A 50 -10.22 -1.38 -8.23
N SER A 51 -11.33 -1.02 -7.57
CA SER A 51 -12.19 0.11 -7.95
C SER A 51 -11.49 1.45 -7.79
N LEU A 52 -10.59 1.57 -6.81
CA LEU A 52 -9.79 2.76 -6.56
C LEU A 52 -8.44 2.75 -7.29
N CYS A 53 -8.09 1.64 -7.95
CA CYS A 53 -6.84 1.53 -8.69
C CYS A 53 -6.90 2.38 -9.96
N TRP A 54 -5.92 3.25 -10.14
CA TRP A 54 -5.73 3.96 -11.38
C TRP A 54 -5.00 3.06 -12.38
N ILE A 55 -5.70 2.60 -13.40
CA ILE A 55 -5.13 1.78 -14.47
C ILE A 55 -4.81 2.70 -15.65
N PRO A 56 -3.54 3.09 -15.86
CA PRO A 56 -3.14 3.85 -17.04
C PRO A 56 -3.35 3.02 -18.31
N THR A 57 -3.42 3.71 -19.42
CA THR A 57 -3.59 3.07 -20.74
C THR A 57 -2.39 2.20 -21.13
N THR A 58 -1.24 2.39 -20.47
CA THR A 58 0.02 1.67 -20.72
C THR A 58 0.54 1.02 -19.45
N SER A 59 1.13 -0.17 -19.59
CA SER A 59 1.81 -0.86 -18.48
C SER A 59 3.06 -0.09 -18.10
N LEU A 60 3.03 0.51 -16.93
CA LEU A 60 4.19 1.15 -16.35
C LEU A 60 4.96 0.15 -15.47
N TYR A 61 6.27 0.33 -15.38
CA TYR A 61 7.15 -0.43 -14.48
C TYR A 61 6.70 -0.40 -13.02
N ASN A 62 5.93 0.60 -12.63
CA ASN A 62 5.35 0.74 -11.28
C ASN A 62 4.50 -0.47 -10.87
N TYR A 63 3.69 -1.07 -11.76
CA TYR A 63 2.87 -2.24 -11.41
C TYR A 63 3.72 -3.46 -11.05
N LEU A 64 4.84 -3.66 -11.74
CA LEU A 64 5.80 -4.71 -11.36
C LEU A 64 6.41 -4.43 -9.98
N THR A 65 6.78 -3.18 -9.70
CA THR A 65 7.35 -2.83 -8.39
C THR A 65 6.33 -2.97 -7.27
N PHE A 66 5.08 -2.56 -7.45
CA PHE A 66 4.02 -2.78 -6.45
C PHE A 66 3.76 -4.26 -6.20
N PHE A 67 3.75 -5.07 -7.25
CA PHE A 67 3.63 -6.52 -7.12
C PHE A 67 4.81 -7.11 -6.32
N LEU A 68 6.04 -6.73 -6.63
CA LEU A 68 7.23 -7.16 -5.89
C LEU A 68 7.21 -6.70 -4.43
N PHE A 69 6.80 -5.47 -4.17
CA PHE A 69 6.66 -4.94 -2.82
C PHE A 69 5.58 -5.68 -2.02
N LEU A 70 4.43 -5.97 -2.62
CA LEU A 70 3.39 -6.79 -2.00
C LEU A 70 3.88 -8.21 -1.71
N CYS A 71 4.56 -8.85 -2.66
CA CYS A 71 5.20 -10.16 -2.46
C CYS A 71 6.18 -10.11 -1.28
N GLY A 72 7.08 -9.13 -1.26
CA GLY A 72 8.04 -8.90 -0.20
C GLY A 72 7.36 -8.74 1.16
N THR A 73 6.30 -7.95 1.23
CA THR A 73 5.52 -7.72 2.46
C THR A 73 4.88 -9.01 2.97
N VAL A 74 4.22 -9.77 2.08
CA VAL A 74 3.57 -11.05 2.42
C VAL A 74 4.60 -12.09 2.89
N LEU A 75 5.72 -12.21 2.19
CA LEU A 75 6.78 -13.15 2.53
C LEU A 75 7.45 -12.79 3.85
N LEU A 76 7.70 -11.50 4.08
CA LEU A 76 8.25 -11.01 5.35
C LEU A 76 7.29 -11.30 6.52
N TYR A 77 6.00 -11.02 6.36
CA TYR A 77 5.00 -11.36 7.37
C TYR A 77 5.01 -12.85 7.71
N ARG A 78 4.99 -13.72 6.69
CA ARG A 78 5.06 -15.17 6.87
C ARG A 78 6.36 -15.58 7.57
N GLY A 79 7.49 -15.03 7.16
CA GLY A 79 8.79 -15.29 7.75
C GLY A 79 8.83 -14.94 9.24
N LEU A 80 8.29 -13.78 9.61
CA LEU A 80 8.23 -13.31 10.99
C LEU A 80 7.26 -14.16 11.85
N ILE A 81 6.09 -14.49 11.36
CA ILE A 81 5.10 -15.31 12.08
C ILE A 81 5.63 -16.73 12.30
N TRP A 82 6.14 -17.38 11.25
CA TRP A 82 6.64 -18.77 11.31
C TRP A 82 8.08 -18.89 11.77
N GLN A 83 8.76 -17.76 12.08
CA GLN A 83 10.16 -17.71 12.49
C GLN A 83 11.09 -18.42 11.49
N ASN A 84 10.80 -18.28 10.22
CA ASN A 84 11.53 -18.94 9.14
C ASN A 84 12.31 -17.92 8.29
N ARG A 85 13.64 -17.94 8.45
CA ARG A 85 14.57 -17.03 7.78
C ARG A 85 14.59 -17.18 6.26
N LYS A 86 14.23 -18.35 5.72
CA LYS A 86 14.13 -18.54 4.27
C LYS A 86 13.08 -17.61 3.66
N TRP A 87 11.91 -17.49 4.30
CA TRP A 87 10.87 -16.56 3.86
C TRP A 87 11.29 -15.10 3.97
N MET A 88 12.08 -14.76 5.01
CA MET A 88 12.64 -13.43 5.18
C MET A 88 13.67 -13.12 4.07
N ALA A 89 14.52 -14.10 3.70
CA ALA A 89 15.45 -13.96 2.59
C ALA A 89 14.70 -13.77 1.25
N PHE A 90 13.65 -14.56 1.00
CA PHE A 90 12.82 -14.37 -0.20
C PHE A 90 12.11 -13.01 -0.22
N ALA A 91 11.69 -12.48 0.94
CA ALA A 91 11.20 -11.10 1.01
C ALA A 91 12.28 -10.10 0.57
N GLY A 92 13.50 -10.28 1.04
CA GLY A 92 14.65 -9.48 0.60
C GLY A 92 14.87 -9.59 -0.91
N VAL A 93 14.76 -10.79 -1.49
CA VAL A 93 14.86 -10.99 -2.96
C VAL A 93 13.83 -10.16 -3.70
N CYS A 94 12.57 -10.14 -3.26
CA CYS A 94 11.53 -9.32 -3.90
C CYS A 94 11.86 -7.82 -3.83
N LEU A 95 12.31 -7.33 -2.67
CA LEU A 95 12.68 -5.92 -2.50
C LEU A 95 13.90 -5.55 -3.34
N GLY A 96 14.92 -6.41 -3.41
CA GLY A 96 16.08 -6.20 -4.28
C GLY A 96 15.71 -6.15 -5.77
N ALA A 97 14.80 -7.02 -6.21
CA ALA A 97 14.27 -7.00 -7.58
C ALA A 97 13.43 -5.74 -7.86
N SER A 98 12.70 -5.22 -6.85
CA SER A 98 11.97 -3.96 -6.96
C SER A 98 12.92 -2.78 -7.19
N VAL A 99 14.01 -2.71 -6.41
CA VAL A 99 15.06 -1.67 -6.57
C VAL A 99 15.74 -1.74 -7.95
N LEU A 100 16.01 -2.94 -8.46
CA LEU A 100 16.55 -3.09 -9.82
C LEU A 100 15.59 -2.60 -10.90
N THR A 101 14.29 -2.74 -10.68
CA THR A 101 13.26 -2.26 -11.60
C THR A 101 13.15 -0.74 -11.53
N ARG A 102 13.28 -0.16 -10.33
CA ARG A 102 13.19 1.29 -10.08
C ARG A 102 14.04 1.66 -8.86
N LEU A 103 15.13 2.39 -9.09
CA LEU A 103 16.10 2.72 -8.05
C LEU A 103 15.51 3.42 -6.81
N PRO A 104 14.58 4.41 -6.91
CA PRO A 104 13.96 5.04 -5.75
C PRO A 104 13.23 4.06 -4.82
N ASN A 105 12.90 2.86 -5.25
CA ASN A 105 12.27 1.85 -4.41
C ASN A 105 13.18 1.32 -3.29
N ILE A 106 14.42 1.80 -3.19
CA ILE A 106 15.30 1.54 -2.04
C ILE A 106 14.61 1.90 -0.72
N VAL A 107 13.66 2.83 -0.74
CA VAL A 107 12.84 3.21 0.43
C VAL A 107 11.97 2.04 0.94
N GLU A 108 11.66 1.05 0.10
CA GLU A 108 10.95 -0.17 0.48
C GLU A 108 11.73 -1.00 1.51
N CYS A 109 13.06 -0.81 1.60
CA CYS A 109 13.88 -1.41 2.64
C CYS A 109 13.46 -0.98 4.06
N ALA A 110 12.74 0.14 4.21
CA ALA A 110 12.16 0.56 5.48
C ALA A 110 11.16 -0.48 6.05
N LEU A 111 10.70 -1.43 5.24
CA LEU A 111 9.93 -2.59 5.72
C LEU A 111 10.68 -3.40 6.80
N ILE A 112 12.00 -3.27 6.89
CA ILE A 112 12.85 -3.85 7.94
C ILE A 112 12.42 -3.44 9.35
N ILE A 113 11.74 -2.28 9.50
CA ILE A 113 11.17 -1.81 10.77
C ILE A 113 10.23 -2.87 11.35
N ALA A 114 9.50 -3.61 10.51
CA ALA A 114 8.62 -4.68 10.96
C ALA A 114 9.39 -5.84 11.64
N VAL A 115 10.64 -6.11 11.23
CA VAL A 115 11.50 -7.14 11.84
C VAL A 115 11.88 -6.72 13.25
N PHE A 116 12.34 -5.49 13.44
CA PHE A 116 12.68 -4.95 14.75
C PHE A 116 11.44 -4.89 15.66
N TYR A 117 10.36 -4.32 15.20
CA TYR A 117 9.11 -4.23 15.95
C TYR A 117 8.64 -5.60 16.46
N TYR A 118 8.56 -6.58 15.55
CA TYR A 118 8.07 -7.90 15.91
C TYR A 118 9.06 -8.67 16.81
N GLY A 119 10.35 -8.44 16.62
CA GLY A 119 11.39 -8.94 17.50
C GLY A 119 11.23 -8.42 18.94
N ILE A 120 11.02 -7.12 19.10
CA ILE A 120 10.75 -6.49 20.41
C ILE A 120 9.43 -7.02 21.00
N LEU A 121 8.37 -7.09 20.20
CA LEU A 121 7.06 -7.59 20.63
C LEU A 121 7.12 -9.06 21.11
N LYS A 122 7.99 -9.85 20.53
CA LYS A 122 8.28 -11.25 20.91
C LYS A 122 9.33 -11.37 22.03
N LYS A 123 9.93 -10.27 22.48
CA LYS A 123 11.02 -10.23 23.46
C LYS A 123 12.22 -11.09 23.03
N LYS A 124 12.55 -11.08 21.72
CA LYS A 124 13.73 -11.77 21.20
C LYS A 124 15.02 -11.12 21.67
N LYS A 125 16.08 -11.92 21.79
CA LYS A 125 17.44 -11.40 21.99
C LYS A 125 17.86 -10.57 20.77
N ALA A 126 18.60 -9.48 20.98
CA ALA A 126 19.08 -8.62 19.91
C ALA A 126 19.80 -9.41 18.80
N ALA A 127 20.65 -10.38 19.17
CA ALA A 127 21.36 -11.23 18.23
C ALA A 127 20.44 -12.04 17.29
N GLU A 128 19.24 -12.43 17.74
CA GLU A 128 18.26 -13.13 16.90
C GLU A 128 17.58 -12.16 15.93
N ILE A 129 17.26 -10.94 16.39
CA ILE A 129 16.70 -9.91 15.53
C ILE A 129 17.69 -9.58 14.41
N TRP A 130 18.96 -9.40 14.74
CA TRP A 130 20.01 -9.14 13.74
C TRP A 130 20.19 -10.30 12.74
N LYS A 131 20.06 -11.55 13.19
CA LYS A 131 20.05 -12.71 12.27
C LYS A 131 18.85 -12.69 11.31
N ASP A 132 17.68 -12.24 11.77
CA ASP A 132 16.49 -12.11 10.94
C ASP A 132 16.65 -10.96 9.93
N VAL A 133 17.23 -9.83 10.36
CA VAL A 133 17.63 -8.71 9.49
C VAL A 133 18.65 -9.17 8.45
N ALA A 134 19.69 -9.89 8.88
CA ALA A 134 20.73 -10.40 7.97
C ALA A 134 20.14 -11.32 6.88
N ALA A 135 19.15 -12.14 7.22
CA ALA A 135 18.48 -12.96 6.22
C ALA A 135 17.78 -12.11 5.13
N CYS A 136 17.09 -11.02 5.53
CA CYS A 136 16.49 -10.09 4.56
C CYS A 136 17.56 -9.41 3.69
N VAL A 137 18.64 -8.93 4.30
CA VAL A 137 19.74 -8.25 3.61
C VAL A 137 20.45 -9.19 2.63
N ILE A 138 20.73 -10.43 3.03
CA ILE A 138 21.34 -11.44 2.15
C ILE A 138 20.45 -11.67 0.91
N GLY A 139 19.13 -11.83 1.12
CA GLY A 139 18.20 -11.98 0.00
C GLY A 139 18.20 -10.77 -0.95
N PHE A 140 18.19 -9.56 -0.37
CA PHE A 140 18.23 -8.31 -1.13
C PHE A 140 19.52 -8.20 -1.96
N VAL A 141 20.68 -8.40 -1.33
CA VAL A 141 21.98 -8.32 -2.00
C VAL A 141 22.12 -9.39 -3.08
N ALA A 142 21.64 -10.61 -2.81
CA ALA A 142 21.67 -11.70 -3.79
C ALA A 142 20.85 -11.36 -5.04
N ALA A 143 19.62 -10.84 -4.86
CA ALA A 143 18.78 -10.42 -5.99
C ALA A 143 19.40 -9.27 -6.78
N PHE A 144 19.92 -8.27 -6.07
CA PHE A 144 20.59 -7.14 -6.69
C PHE A 144 21.83 -7.58 -7.49
N PHE A 145 22.65 -8.45 -6.90
CA PHE A 145 23.83 -8.99 -7.57
C PHE A 145 23.49 -9.81 -8.82
N VAL A 146 22.51 -10.71 -8.72
CA VAL A 146 22.05 -11.53 -9.86
C VAL A 146 21.52 -10.64 -10.98
N GLY A 147 20.70 -9.65 -10.64
CA GLY A 147 20.17 -8.71 -11.64
C GLY A 147 21.25 -7.84 -12.26
N PHE A 148 22.18 -7.32 -11.45
CA PHE A 148 23.36 -6.61 -11.95
C PHE A 148 24.17 -7.47 -12.90
N LEU A 149 24.44 -8.71 -12.53
CA LEU A 149 25.18 -9.65 -13.38
C LEU A 149 24.44 -9.92 -14.70
N ALA A 150 23.13 -10.15 -14.65
CA ALA A 150 22.33 -10.37 -15.85
C ALA A 150 22.36 -9.16 -16.82
N ILE A 151 22.27 -7.94 -16.28
CA ILE A 151 22.37 -6.71 -17.06
C ILE A 151 23.77 -6.58 -17.66
N SER A 152 24.81 -6.84 -16.85
CA SER A 152 26.21 -6.72 -17.27
C SER A 152 26.58 -7.72 -18.37
N LEU A 153 26.09 -8.94 -18.30
CA LEU A 153 26.28 -9.95 -19.33
C LEU A 153 25.59 -9.58 -20.66
N GLN A 154 24.46 -8.85 -20.59
CA GLN A 154 23.71 -8.44 -21.78
C GLN A 154 24.25 -7.15 -22.42
N PHE A 155 24.71 -6.19 -21.60
CA PHE A 155 25.03 -4.83 -22.06
C PHE A 155 26.49 -4.39 -21.84
N ARG A 156 27.27 -4.96 -20.98
CA ARG A 156 28.64 -4.64 -20.53
C ARG A 156 28.61 -4.32 -19.01
N PHE A 157 29.73 -4.64 -18.35
CA PHE A 157 29.87 -4.46 -16.89
C PHE A 157 29.86 -3.00 -16.41
N ASP A 158 30.19 -2.06 -17.29
CA ASP A 158 30.20 -0.62 -16.98
C ASP A 158 28.85 0.09 -17.25
N ALA A 159 27.92 -0.59 -17.92
CA ALA A 159 26.64 0.03 -18.33
C ALA A 159 25.77 0.45 -17.13
N TYR A 160 25.57 -0.44 -16.17
CA TYR A 160 24.75 -0.17 -15.01
C TYR A 160 25.37 0.88 -14.06
N PRO A 161 26.66 0.79 -13.68
CA PRO A 161 27.32 1.86 -12.92
C PRO A 161 27.27 3.22 -13.60
N LYS A 162 27.53 3.29 -14.92
CA LYS A 162 27.42 4.55 -15.67
C LYS A 162 26.01 5.13 -15.65
N MET A 163 24.99 4.27 -15.76
CA MET A 163 23.60 4.70 -15.64
C MET A 163 23.32 5.28 -14.25
N LEU A 164 23.81 4.65 -13.18
CA LEU A 164 23.64 5.15 -11.81
C LEU A 164 24.29 6.51 -11.59
N VAL A 165 25.53 6.67 -12.09
CA VAL A 165 26.24 7.96 -12.02
C VAL A 165 25.51 9.03 -12.83
N GLY A 166 25.01 8.69 -14.02
CA GLY A 166 24.19 9.58 -14.83
C GLY A 166 22.92 10.04 -14.09
N LEU A 167 22.19 9.10 -13.50
CA LEU A 167 20.98 9.42 -12.70
C LEU A 167 21.30 10.31 -11.50
N ALA A 168 22.40 10.07 -10.80
CA ALA A 168 22.84 10.92 -9.69
C ALA A 168 23.17 12.34 -10.15
N GLY A 169 23.74 12.51 -11.34
CA GLY A 169 23.98 13.82 -11.94
C GLY A 169 22.70 14.56 -12.32
N TYR A 170 21.67 13.85 -12.80
CA TYR A 170 20.38 14.46 -13.13
C TYR A 170 19.59 14.88 -11.90
N SER A 171 19.66 14.13 -10.80
CA SER A 171 18.93 14.45 -9.56
C SER A 171 19.40 15.72 -8.85
N GLY A 172 20.59 16.23 -9.21
CA GLY A 172 21.16 17.47 -8.64
C GLY A 172 20.84 18.74 -9.43
N THR A 173 20.26 18.63 -10.62
CA THR A 173 20.03 19.79 -11.50
C THR A 173 18.62 20.36 -11.47
N ASP A 174 17.66 19.62 -10.89
CA ASP A 174 16.25 20.03 -10.85
C ASP A 174 15.78 20.11 -9.39
N GLU A 175 15.50 21.32 -8.91
CA GLU A 175 15.02 21.58 -7.53
C GLU A 175 13.72 20.84 -7.22
N THR A 176 12.91 20.52 -8.25
CA THR A 176 11.63 19.79 -8.10
C THR A 176 11.82 18.32 -7.71
N TYR A 177 13.02 17.74 -7.88
CA TYR A 177 13.34 16.37 -7.54
C TYR A 177 14.18 16.20 -6.27
N SER A 178 14.17 17.19 -5.38
CA SER A 178 14.83 17.04 -4.09
C SER A 178 14.04 16.07 -3.17
N SER A 179 14.74 15.32 -2.32
CA SER A 179 14.09 14.43 -1.35
C SER A 179 13.13 15.17 -0.41
N LEU A 180 13.45 16.43 -0.11
CA LEU A 180 12.62 17.28 0.74
C LEU A 180 11.32 17.70 0.02
N SER A 181 11.39 18.06 -1.26
CA SER A 181 10.21 18.42 -2.05
C SER A 181 9.26 17.23 -2.22
N MET A 182 9.79 16.02 -2.39
CA MET A 182 8.98 14.78 -2.47
C MET A 182 8.22 14.51 -1.16
N ILE A 183 8.88 14.68 -0.01
CA ILE A 183 8.21 14.51 1.29
C ILE A 183 7.19 15.64 1.51
N ALA A 184 7.54 16.87 1.18
CA ALA A 184 6.65 18.02 1.31
C ALA A 184 5.40 17.86 0.44
N SER A 185 5.52 17.35 -0.79
CA SER A 185 4.37 17.09 -1.67
C SER A 185 3.42 16.03 -1.10
N VAL A 186 3.97 14.95 -0.52
CA VAL A 186 3.17 13.92 0.17
C VAL A 186 2.41 14.52 1.36
N VAL A 187 3.09 15.32 2.20
CA VAL A 187 2.45 15.99 3.35
C VAL A 187 1.36 16.95 2.87
N SER A 188 1.63 17.74 1.83
CA SER A 188 0.66 18.67 1.23
C SER A 188 -0.59 17.95 0.75
N ALA A 189 -0.44 16.81 0.07
CA ALA A 189 -1.56 15.99 -0.39
C ALA A 189 -2.43 15.48 0.77
N TYR A 190 -1.81 15.06 1.88
CA TYR A 190 -2.57 14.71 3.08
C TYR A 190 -3.30 15.92 3.67
N VAL A 191 -2.64 17.08 3.81
CA VAL A 191 -3.29 18.30 4.33
C VAL A 191 -4.47 18.71 3.45
N GLU A 192 -4.32 18.65 2.14
CA GLU A 192 -5.39 19.00 1.18
C GLU A 192 -6.59 18.05 1.26
N ALA A 193 -6.33 16.75 1.40
CA ALA A 193 -7.37 15.74 1.52
C ALA A 193 -8.07 15.74 2.89
N PHE A 194 -7.45 16.34 3.93
CA PHE A 194 -8.00 16.37 5.28
C PHE A 194 -9.40 16.98 5.35
N LYS A 195 -9.71 17.98 4.52
CA LYS A 195 -11.03 18.59 4.42
C LYS A 195 -12.14 17.58 4.16
N TRP A 196 -11.89 16.57 3.32
CA TRP A 196 -12.87 15.53 2.99
C TRP A 196 -13.10 14.58 4.17
N VAL A 197 -12.03 14.20 4.84
CA VAL A 197 -12.09 13.39 6.06
C VAL A 197 -12.84 14.13 7.17
N LEU A 198 -12.60 15.43 7.30
CA LEU A 198 -13.29 16.27 8.29
C LEU A 198 -14.80 16.33 8.01
N ILE A 199 -15.21 16.56 6.75
CA ILE A 199 -16.62 16.59 6.35
C ILE A 199 -17.30 15.26 6.65
N LEU A 200 -16.69 14.14 6.26
CA LEU A 200 -17.20 12.80 6.52
C LEU A 200 -17.22 12.48 8.02
N GLY A 201 -16.19 12.90 8.75
CA GLY A 201 -16.10 12.73 10.20
C GLY A 201 -17.18 13.49 10.95
N ILE A 202 -17.45 14.74 10.58
CA ILE A 202 -18.53 15.55 11.15
C ILE A 202 -19.88 14.90 10.86
N ALA A 203 -20.11 14.44 9.63
CA ALA A 203 -21.34 13.76 9.27
C ALA A 203 -21.56 12.45 10.06
N ALA A 204 -20.51 11.64 10.21
CA ALA A 204 -20.53 10.42 11.00
C ALA A 204 -20.80 10.72 12.49
N LEU A 205 -20.18 11.78 13.03
CA LEU A 205 -20.41 12.22 14.41
C LEU A 205 -21.86 12.66 14.64
N LEU A 206 -22.41 13.50 13.75
CA LEU A 206 -23.79 13.94 13.81
C LEU A 206 -24.76 12.75 13.71
N GLY A 207 -24.53 11.83 12.78
CA GLY A 207 -25.30 10.62 12.65
C GLY A 207 -25.27 9.75 13.91
N THR A 208 -24.10 9.64 14.53
CA THR A 208 -23.93 8.90 15.80
C THR A 208 -24.66 9.56 16.95
N VAL A 209 -24.53 10.88 17.09
CA VAL A 209 -25.26 11.65 18.12
C VAL A 209 -26.76 11.48 17.95
N LEU A 210 -27.27 11.61 16.74
CA LEU A 210 -28.71 11.42 16.47
C LEU A 210 -29.17 9.99 16.75
N PHE A 211 -28.32 8.98 16.44
CA PHE A 211 -28.60 7.60 16.80
C PHE A 211 -28.81 7.41 18.32
N PHE A 212 -27.92 8.02 19.13
CA PHE A 212 -28.03 7.94 20.60
C PHE A 212 -29.19 8.74 21.18
N LEU A 213 -29.67 9.79 20.51
CA LEU A 213 -30.84 10.56 20.93
C LEU A 213 -32.17 9.80 20.76
N PHE A 214 -32.19 8.67 20.04
CA PHE A 214 -33.35 7.82 19.84
C PHE A 214 -33.20 6.43 20.49
N PRO A 215 -32.92 6.33 21.79
CA PRO A 215 -32.73 5.05 22.46
C PRO A 215 -34.00 4.19 22.41
N GLY A 216 -33.86 2.92 22.17
CA GLY A 216 -34.93 1.93 22.22
C GLY A 216 -35.65 1.65 20.89
N LYS A 217 -35.30 2.31 19.81
CA LYS A 217 -35.85 2.03 18.44
C LYS A 217 -34.75 1.87 17.41
N PHE A 218 -34.01 0.78 17.53
CA PHE A 218 -32.83 0.48 16.69
C PHE A 218 -33.08 0.68 15.19
N GLU A 219 -34.23 0.24 14.67
CA GLU A 219 -34.60 0.42 13.26
C GLU A 219 -34.82 1.89 12.89
N LYS A 220 -35.45 2.68 13.75
CA LYS A 220 -35.65 4.13 13.52
C LYS A 220 -34.32 4.89 13.62
N GLY A 221 -33.44 4.52 14.55
CA GLY A 221 -32.10 5.11 14.68
C GLY A 221 -31.24 4.88 13.43
N LYS A 222 -31.26 3.68 12.89
CA LYS A 222 -30.59 3.38 11.62
C LYS A 222 -31.15 4.24 10.48
N MET A 223 -32.46 4.36 10.37
CA MET A 223 -33.09 5.17 9.33
C MET A 223 -32.69 6.65 9.45
N VAL A 224 -32.62 7.20 10.66
CA VAL A 224 -32.16 8.58 10.90
C VAL A 224 -30.69 8.72 10.49
N LEU A 225 -29.82 7.74 10.82
CA LEU A 225 -28.43 7.74 10.40
C LEU A 225 -28.30 7.78 8.88
N TYR A 226 -29.04 6.93 8.15
CA TYR A 226 -29.05 6.92 6.68
C TYR A 226 -29.57 8.24 6.10
N LEU A 227 -30.62 8.82 6.66
CA LEU A 227 -31.16 10.11 6.21
C LEU A 227 -30.19 11.26 6.45
N CYS A 228 -29.39 11.24 7.50
CA CYS A 228 -28.36 12.24 7.75
C CYS A 228 -27.15 12.06 6.82
N MET A 229 -26.81 10.83 6.45
CA MET A 229 -25.71 10.56 5.54
C MET A 229 -26.07 10.90 4.08
N LEU A 230 -27.35 10.81 3.69
CA LEU A 230 -27.80 11.07 2.32
C LEU A 230 -27.45 12.47 1.81
N PRO A 231 -27.70 13.58 2.52
CA PRO A 231 -27.29 14.91 2.08
C PRO A 231 -25.79 15.06 1.86
N VAL A 232 -24.99 14.42 2.74
CA VAL A 232 -23.52 14.43 2.61
C VAL A 232 -23.10 13.67 1.37
N LEU A 233 -23.66 12.50 1.12
CA LEU A 233 -23.41 11.72 -0.07
C LEU A 233 -23.81 12.47 -1.34
N LEU A 234 -24.96 13.15 -1.34
CA LEU A 234 -25.41 13.97 -2.46
C LEU A 234 -24.51 15.19 -2.68
N PHE A 235 -24.05 15.82 -1.59
CA PHE A 235 -23.06 16.90 -1.69
C PHE A 235 -21.76 16.43 -2.30
N LEU A 236 -21.23 15.31 -1.85
CA LEU A 236 -20.00 14.69 -2.40
C LEU A 236 -20.19 14.28 -3.87
N TRP A 237 -21.37 13.73 -4.20
CA TRP A 237 -21.72 13.43 -5.59
C TRP A 237 -21.72 14.70 -6.46
N GLY A 238 -22.38 15.76 -6.01
CA GLY A 238 -22.40 17.06 -6.69
C GLY A 238 -21.01 17.68 -6.84
N ARG A 239 -20.06 17.33 -5.96
CA ARG A 239 -18.64 17.72 -6.05
C ARG A 239 -17.80 16.79 -6.93
N GLY A 240 -18.40 15.76 -7.52
CA GLY A 240 -17.75 14.84 -8.45
C GLY A 240 -17.07 13.63 -7.82
N MET A 241 -17.12 13.45 -6.48
CA MET A 241 -16.47 12.32 -5.81
C MET A 241 -17.02 10.94 -6.21
N PHE A 242 -18.29 10.85 -6.63
CA PHE A 242 -18.89 9.60 -7.09
C PHE A 242 -18.95 9.51 -8.62
N ASN A 243 -18.28 10.40 -9.32
CA ASN A 243 -18.29 10.37 -10.75
C ASN A 243 -17.45 9.17 -11.23
N LEU A 244 -18.13 8.13 -11.73
CA LEU A 244 -17.52 6.93 -12.29
C LEU A 244 -16.89 7.14 -13.67
N GLN A 245 -16.95 8.35 -14.22
CA GLN A 245 -16.21 8.66 -15.43
C GLN A 245 -14.73 8.66 -15.13
N TYR A 246 -14.01 7.72 -15.71
CA TYR A 246 -12.55 7.60 -15.60
C TYR A 246 -11.77 8.87 -16.05
N ALA A 247 -12.45 9.84 -16.64
CA ALA A 247 -11.92 11.16 -16.95
C ALA A 247 -11.63 12.00 -15.68
N PHE A 248 -12.27 11.69 -14.56
CA PHE A 248 -12.10 12.44 -13.31
C PHE A 248 -11.26 11.66 -12.29
N TYR A 249 -9.99 11.61 -12.56
CA TYR A 249 -8.94 11.06 -11.70
C TYR A 249 -9.02 11.57 -10.24
N TRP A 250 -9.37 12.83 -10.03
CA TRP A 250 -9.48 13.46 -8.72
C TRP A 250 -10.52 12.82 -7.80
N SER A 251 -11.65 12.39 -8.29
CA SER A 251 -12.67 11.78 -7.45
C SER A 251 -12.23 10.43 -6.89
N VAL A 252 -11.56 9.62 -7.70
CA VAL A 252 -10.98 8.34 -7.26
C VAL A 252 -9.86 8.57 -6.25
N PHE A 253 -9.03 9.58 -6.47
CA PHE A 253 -7.97 9.99 -5.56
C PHE A 253 -8.51 10.44 -4.19
N GLU A 254 -9.54 11.28 -4.17
CA GLU A 254 -10.17 11.73 -2.92
C GLU A 254 -10.69 10.56 -2.09
N TRP A 255 -11.35 9.59 -2.71
CA TRP A 255 -11.79 8.36 -2.04
C TRP A 255 -10.63 7.51 -1.53
N CYS A 256 -9.57 7.39 -2.31
CA CYS A 256 -8.36 6.73 -1.87
C CYS A 256 -7.79 7.41 -0.62
N MET A 257 -7.70 8.74 -0.62
CA MET A 257 -7.20 9.50 0.54
C MET A 257 -8.05 9.30 1.79
N VAL A 258 -9.39 9.29 1.65
CA VAL A 258 -10.29 8.97 2.78
C VAL A 258 -10.00 7.57 3.33
N LEU A 259 -9.85 6.57 2.45
CA LEU A 259 -9.50 5.21 2.85
C LEU A 259 -8.15 5.17 3.58
N LEU A 260 -7.12 5.89 3.08
CA LEU A 260 -5.80 5.95 3.71
C LEU A 260 -5.85 6.56 5.11
N TYR A 261 -6.62 7.64 5.32
CA TYR A 261 -6.80 8.23 6.65
C TYR A 261 -7.44 7.26 7.63
N VAL A 262 -8.53 6.59 7.20
CA VAL A 262 -9.19 5.58 8.00
C VAL A 262 -8.23 4.42 8.31
N ALA A 263 -7.47 3.97 7.32
CA ALA A 263 -6.47 2.92 7.48
C ALA A 263 -5.40 3.30 8.50
N ILE A 264 -4.82 4.50 8.39
CA ILE A 264 -3.79 5.01 9.33
C ILE A 264 -4.37 5.06 10.74
N GLY A 265 -5.56 5.64 10.91
CA GLY A 265 -6.22 5.73 12.22
C GLY A 265 -6.46 4.37 12.85
N LEU A 266 -7.03 3.41 12.10
CA LEU A 266 -7.29 2.05 12.58
C LEU A 266 -6.00 1.26 12.84
N CYS A 267 -4.96 1.45 12.02
CA CYS A 267 -3.65 0.83 12.25
C CYS A 267 -3.03 1.33 13.56
N ILE A 268 -3.00 2.65 13.79
CA ILE A 268 -2.47 3.25 15.02
C ILE A 268 -3.28 2.75 16.22
N TRP A 269 -4.61 2.75 16.13
CA TRP A 269 -5.48 2.21 17.17
C TRP A 269 -5.13 0.75 17.50
N THR A 270 -5.01 -0.11 16.48
CA THR A 270 -4.69 -1.53 16.65
C THR A 270 -3.30 -1.74 17.26
N LEU A 271 -2.33 -0.90 16.91
CA LEU A 271 -0.99 -0.95 17.50
C LEU A 271 -0.99 -0.54 18.98
N ALA A 272 -1.80 0.45 19.34
CA ALA A 272 -1.91 0.97 20.71
C ALA A 272 -2.72 0.05 21.64
N ASP A 273 -3.73 -0.68 21.15
CA ASP A 273 -4.59 -1.54 21.96
C ASP A 273 -3.82 -2.75 22.50
N PRO A 274 -3.62 -2.87 23.84
CA PRO A 274 -2.86 -3.98 24.43
C PRO A 274 -3.52 -5.35 24.26
N LEU A 275 -4.85 -5.39 24.04
CA LEU A 275 -5.62 -6.63 23.92
C LEU A 275 -5.53 -7.28 22.53
N VAL A 276 -4.99 -6.58 21.57
CA VAL A 276 -4.87 -7.11 20.19
C VAL A 276 -3.71 -8.11 20.08
N PHE A 277 -3.95 -9.20 19.37
CA PHE A 277 -2.96 -10.23 19.12
C PHE A 277 -1.71 -9.67 18.41
N ARG A 278 -0.53 -10.17 18.76
CA ARG A 278 0.76 -9.75 18.17
C ARG A 278 0.81 -9.86 16.66
N ARG A 279 0.16 -10.89 16.09
CA ARG A 279 0.07 -11.08 14.62
C ARG A 279 -0.73 -9.98 13.93
N ASP A 280 -1.80 -9.49 14.56
CA ASP A 280 -2.65 -8.44 14.01
C ASP A 280 -1.94 -7.09 14.14
N LYS A 281 -1.20 -6.85 15.23
CA LYS A 281 -0.31 -5.69 15.38
C LYS A 281 0.78 -5.66 14.30
N LEU A 282 1.40 -6.82 14.00
CA LEU A 282 2.38 -6.90 12.93
C LEU A 282 1.75 -6.57 11.58
N LEU A 283 0.56 -7.12 11.29
CA LEU A 283 -0.16 -6.85 10.04
C LEU A 283 -0.50 -5.35 9.93
N SER A 284 -0.98 -4.73 11.00
CA SER A 284 -1.28 -3.30 11.06
C SER A 284 -0.05 -2.43 10.81
N LEU A 285 1.08 -2.78 11.42
CA LEU A 285 2.33 -2.07 11.16
C LEU A 285 2.77 -2.21 9.70
N MET A 286 2.66 -3.39 9.12
CA MET A 286 3.02 -3.60 7.72
C MET A 286 2.12 -2.80 6.78
N VAL A 287 0.80 -2.75 7.04
CA VAL A 287 -0.12 -1.89 6.28
C VAL A 287 0.28 -0.43 6.41
N LEU A 288 0.58 0.03 7.62
CA LEU A 288 1.02 1.41 7.85
C LEU A 288 2.33 1.72 7.09
N LEU A 289 3.29 0.80 7.12
CA LEU A 289 4.54 0.94 6.35
C LEU A 289 4.27 0.95 4.84
N VAL A 290 3.39 0.10 4.33
CA VAL A 290 3.02 0.11 2.90
C VAL A 290 2.43 1.48 2.52
N ILE A 291 1.52 2.04 3.33
CA ILE A 291 0.93 3.36 3.08
C ILE A 291 2.01 4.46 3.04
N LEU A 292 2.91 4.45 4.00
CA LEU A 292 3.92 5.50 4.15
C LEU A 292 5.08 5.39 3.15
N ILE A 293 5.48 4.17 2.79
CA ILE A 293 6.63 3.92 1.90
C ILE A 293 6.23 4.12 0.43
N THR A 294 5.04 3.69 0.03
CA THR A 294 4.61 3.67 -1.39
C THR A 294 4.78 5.02 -2.11
N PRO A 295 4.43 6.19 -1.54
CA PRO A 295 4.56 7.46 -2.24
C PRO A 295 5.99 8.01 -2.26
N ILE A 296 6.87 7.55 -1.36
CA ILE A 296 8.24 8.04 -1.25
C ILE A 296 9.08 7.58 -2.46
N GLY A 297 9.92 8.47 -2.96
CA GLY A 297 10.74 8.20 -4.16
C GLY A 297 10.03 8.51 -5.48
N SER A 298 8.88 9.18 -5.42
CA SER A 298 8.16 9.71 -6.57
C SER A 298 7.73 11.16 -6.30
N ASN A 299 7.76 12.00 -7.31
CA ASN A 299 7.21 13.36 -7.22
C ASN A 299 5.70 13.40 -7.53
N ASN A 300 5.03 12.27 -7.40
CA ASN A 300 3.60 12.10 -7.69
C ASN A 300 2.75 12.13 -6.41
N GLU A 301 3.15 12.87 -5.38
CA GLU A 301 2.40 13.00 -4.13
C GLU A 301 2.01 11.62 -3.57
N THR A 302 0.73 11.42 -3.20
CA THR A 302 0.18 10.15 -2.71
C THR A 302 -0.50 9.31 -3.79
N TYR A 303 -0.50 9.74 -5.06
CA TYR A 303 -1.09 8.97 -6.17
C TYR A 303 -0.61 7.52 -6.31
N PRO A 304 0.68 7.20 -6.06
CA PRO A 304 1.12 5.80 -6.10
C PRO A 304 0.35 4.87 -5.17
N ASN A 305 -0.19 5.38 -4.06
CA ASN A 305 -0.97 4.59 -3.11
C ASN A 305 -2.25 4.00 -3.73
N MET A 306 -2.88 4.69 -4.70
CA MET A 306 -4.07 4.18 -5.40
C MET A 306 -3.82 2.80 -6.03
N ASN A 307 -2.60 2.56 -6.48
CA ASN A 307 -2.21 1.33 -7.16
C ASN A 307 -1.64 0.27 -6.21
N ASN A 308 -1.59 0.53 -4.91
CA ASN A 308 -1.03 -0.39 -3.90
C ASN A 308 -1.97 -0.57 -2.69
N LEU A 309 -3.28 -0.66 -2.92
CA LEU A 309 -4.31 -0.79 -1.88
C LEU A 309 -4.65 -2.25 -1.54
N PHE A 310 -4.10 -3.24 -2.24
CA PHE A 310 -4.49 -4.65 -2.15
C PHE A 310 -4.27 -5.27 -0.76
N LEU A 311 -3.33 -4.78 0.02
CA LEU A 311 -3.20 -5.16 1.43
C LEU A 311 -3.93 -4.17 2.35
N VAL A 312 -3.95 -2.90 1.96
CA VAL A 312 -4.47 -1.79 2.78
C VAL A 312 -5.98 -1.89 2.95
N ALA A 313 -6.74 -1.99 1.85
CA ALA A 313 -8.19 -1.93 1.89
C ALA A 313 -8.83 -3.11 2.65
N PRO A 314 -8.48 -4.40 2.39
CA PRO A 314 -9.06 -5.52 3.13
C PRO A 314 -8.75 -5.46 4.64
N VAL A 315 -7.51 -5.10 5.00
CA VAL A 315 -7.12 -5.01 6.41
C VAL A 315 -7.84 -3.86 7.10
N THR A 316 -8.02 -2.73 6.43
CA THR A 316 -8.81 -1.59 6.94
C THR A 316 -10.26 -1.99 7.19
N PHE A 317 -10.90 -2.65 6.25
CA PHE A 317 -12.29 -3.13 6.40
C PHE A 317 -12.41 -4.15 7.54
N TRP A 318 -11.45 -5.03 7.68
CA TRP A 318 -11.40 -5.98 8.80
C TRP A 318 -11.27 -5.28 10.16
N MET A 319 -10.36 -4.32 10.28
CA MET A 319 -10.19 -3.56 11.53
C MET A 319 -11.44 -2.76 11.87
N GLY A 320 -12.05 -2.09 10.89
CA GLY A 320 -13.31 -1.38 11.05
C GLY A 320 -14.43 -2.31 11.50
N TYR A 321 -14.59 -3.47 10.87
CA TYR A 321 -15.56 -4.48 11.25
C TYR A 321 -15.37 -4.96 12.69
N ARG A 322 -14.13 -5.23 13.11
CA ARG A 322 -13.82 -5.60 14.51
C ARG A 322 -14.15 -4.50 15.51
N LEU A 323 -13.96 -3.25 15.15
CA LEU A 323 -14.29 -2.11 16.00
C LEU A 323 -15.80 -1.98 16.19
N LEU A 324 -16.59 -2.24 15.15
CA LEU A 324 -18.05 -2.22 15.18
C LEU A 324 -18.68 -3.38 15.98
N LEU A 325 -17.92 -4.48 16.17
CA LEU A 325 -18.38 -5.63 16.94
C LEU A 325 -18.01 -5.56 18.44
N LYS A 326 -17.14 -4.62 18.82
CA LYS A 326 -16.79 -4.33 20.23
C LYS A 326 -17.79 -3.36 20.85
#